data_55c9debd8e4cfe2c6b47e3854273e826
#
_entry.id   55c9debd8e4cfe2c6b47e3854273e826
#
_cell.length_a   1.000
_cell.length_b   1.000
_cell.length_c   1.000
_cell.angle_alpha   90.00
_cell.angle_beta   90.00
_cell.angle_gamma   90.00
#
_symmetry.space_group_name_H-M   'P 1'
#
loop_
_entity.id
_entity.type
_entity.pdbx_description
1 polymer ?
#
loop_
_entity_poly.entity_id
_entity_poly.type
_entity_poly.pdbx_seq_one_letter_code
_entity_poly.pdbx_strand_id
1 'polypeptide(L)'
;YSRTNSKYNESLDALRAFGRGIATIRPTQFAQHGMWVVNGEEDTVDYRHNHNIGNWVRMTDIKYNNPDSKHYGEHLRLYDDNGKCLTTDTIRNWFDFPLYKIYIKDVSAENNLAATQFNGATKGSNANWYLFRLAETYLLRAEARLYQGNTDGATEDVNTIRRRAHCSQLYNAVNIGDIANERARELYLEEFRNVELTRISYDLALSKTPDEWGNTYDAKTWDKQQGTDADGGSY
;
A
#
# COMPACT_ATOMS: atom_id res chain seq x y z
N TYR A 1 14.64 -3.13 1.99
CA TYR A 1 15.02 -4.23 1.12
C TYR A 1 16.03 -3.74 0.11
N SER A 2 17.19 -3.55 0.62
CA SER A 2 18.17 -2.74 -0.06
C SER A 2 18.90 -3.57 -1.10
N ARG A 3 19.08 -2.98 -2.26
CA ARG A 3 19.99 -3.46 -3.29
C ARG A 3 21.40 -3.76 -2.73
N THR A 4 21.77 -3.06 -1.67
CA THR A 4 23.02 -3.24 -0.95
C THR A 4 23.05 -4.56 -0.19
N ASN A 5 21.97 -4.93 0.50
CA ASN A 5 21.89 -6.19 1.22
C ASN A 5 21.85 -7.39 0.26
N SER A 6 21.18 -7.25 -0.88
CA SER A 6 21.20 -8.27 -1.92
C SER A 6 22.57 -8.41 -2.57
N LYS A 7 23.30 -7.32 -2.75
CA LYS A 7 24.64 -7.32 -3.35
C LYS A 7 25.66 -8.09 -2.53
N TYR A 8 25.49 -8.09 -1.22
CA TYR A 8 26.41 -8.80 -0.31
C TYR A 8 25.90 -10.16 0.15
N ASN A 9 24.80 -10.66 -0.44
CA ASN A 9 24.18 -11.94 -0.08
C ASN A 9 23.83 -12.07 1.41
N GLU A 10 23.64 -10.96 2.11
CA GLU A 10 23.39 -10.98 3.55
C GLU A 10 21.90 -11.23 3.89
N SER A 11 21.03 -11.28 2.88
CA SER A 11 19.58 -11.48 3.05
C SER A 11 19.00 -12.38 1.96
N LEU A 12 19.59 -13.55 1.76
CA LEU A 12 19.25 -14.47 0.66
C LEU A 12 17.77 -14.88 0.64
N ASP A 13 17.23 -15.27 1.81
CA ASP A 13 15.84 -15.71 1.88
C ASP A 13 14.86 -14.54 1.70
N ALA A 14 15.26 -13.33 2.08
CA ALA A 14 14.47 -12.16 1.81
C ALA A 14 14.33 -11.92 0.30
N LEU A 15 15.39 -12.09 -0.49
CA LEU A 15 15.33 -12.06 -1.94
C LEU A 15 14.44 -13.15 -2.53
N ARG A 16 14.50 -14.35 -1.96
CA ARG A 16 13.68 -15.49 -2.38
C ARG A 16 12.22 -15.24 -2.04
N ALA A 17 11.92 -14.78 -0.82
CA ALA A 17 10.56 -14.57 -0.35
C ALA A 17 9.89 -13.35 -1.00
N PHE A 18 10.66 -12.29 -1.29
CA PHE A 18 10.12 -10.97 -1.62
C PHE A 18 10.55 -10.45 -3.00
N GLY A 19 11.33 -11.24 -3.72
CA GLY A 19 11.88 -10.83 -4.99
C GLY A 19 12.99 -9.79 -4.87
N ARG A 20 13.47 -9.32 -6.02
CA ARG A 20 14.53 -8.33 -6.08
C ARG A 20 13.99 -6.93 -5.90
N GLY A 21 14.25 -6.31 -4.77
CA GLY A 21 13.95 -4.89 -4.55
C GLY A 21 14.89 -3.99 -5.36
N ILE A 22 14.36 -3.19 -6.27
CA ILE A 22 15.11 -2.16 -7.02
C ILE A 22 14.88 -0.78 -6.42
N ALA A 23 13.81 -0.62 -5.63
CA ALA A 23 13.41 0.62 -4.98
C ALA A 23 13.24 1.82 -5.96
N THR A 24 12.75 1.54 -7.16
CA THR A 24 12.43 2.57 -8.17
C THR A 24 11.20 3.37 -7.74
N ILE A 25 10.24 2.69 -7.12
CA ILE A 25 9.00 3.27 -6.59
C ILE A 25 8.95 2.93 -5.10
N ARG A 26 8.50 3.87 -4.30
CA ARG A 26 8.27 3.68 -2.87
C ARG A 26 6.89 4.21 -2.47
N PRO A 27 6.28 3.68 -1.42
CA PRO A 27 5.07 4.25 -0.84
C PRO A 27 5.33 5.67 -0.32
N THR A 28 4.35 6.55 -0.46
CA THR A 28 4.35 7.85 0.20
C THR A 28 4.12 7.69 1.71
N GLN A 29 4.31 8.74 2.49
CA GLN A 29 3.97 8.73 3.92
C GLN A 29 2.48 8.46 4.14
N PHE A 30 1.63 9.02 3.27
CA PHE A 30 0.20 8.72 3.29
C PHE A 30 -0.06 7.22 3.09
N ALA A 31 0.58 6.59 2.11
CA ALA A 31 0.39 5.15 1.85
C ALA A 31 0.96 4.27 2.96
N GLN A 32 2.03 4.71 3.64
CA GLN A 32 2.63 3.95 4.74
C GLN A 32 1.84 4.08 6.05
N HIS A 33 1.25 5.24 6.32
CA HIS A 33 0.63 5.58 7.61
C HIS A 33 -0.75 6.22 7.47
N GLY A 34 -0.88 7.33 6.75
CA GLY A 34 -2.09 8.15 6.76
C GLY A 34 -3.35 7.44 6.30
N MET A 35 -3.28 6.65 5.23
CA MET A 35 -4.47 5.95 4.74
C MET A 35 -4.99 4.86 5.68
N TRP A 36 -4.20 4.43 6.67
CA TRP A 36 -4.57 3.39 7.65
C TRP A 36 -5.22 3.96 8.91
N VAL A 37 -5.28 5.29 9.03
CA VAL A 37 -6.03 5.98 10.09
C VAL A 37 -7.51 6.00 9.71
N VAL A 38 -8.37 5.49 10.61
CA VAL A 38 -9.82 5.45 10.44
C VAL A 38 -10.44 5.90 11.75
N ASN A 39 -11.41 6.81 11.69
CA ASN A 39 -12.00 7.43 12.88
C ASN A 39 -10.97 8.09 13.82
N GLY A 40 -9.85 8.58 13.28
CA GLY A 40 -8.78 9.23 14.04
C GLY A 40 -7.76 8.27 14.68
N GLU A 41 -7.85 6.98 14.45
CA GLU A 41 -6.95 5.98 15.01
C GLU A 41 -6.39 5.05 13.92
N GLU A 42 -5.11 4.67 14.05
CA GLU A 42 -4.49 3.68 13.17
C GLU A 42 -5.07 2.28 13.48
N ASP A 43 -5.60 1.61 12.47
CA ASP A 43 -6.14 0.25 12.58
C ASP A 43 -5.02 -0.79 12.47
N THR A 44 -4.34 -1.03 13.57
CA THR A 44 -3.16 -1.91 13.63
C THR A 44 -3.47 -3.40 13.45
N VAL A 45 -4.75 -3.79 13.51
CA VAL A 45 -5.19 -5.17 13.32
C VAL A 45 -5.72 -5.46 11.92
N ASP A 46 -5.87 -4.43 11.08
CA ASP A 46 -6.22 -4.58 9.66
C ASP A 46 -5.20 -5.52 8.98
N TYR A 47 -5.66 -6.68 8.50
CA TYR A 47 -4.79 -7.70 7.91
C TYR A 47 -4.00 -7.19 6.70
N ARG A 48 -4.51 -6.18 6.02
CA ARG A 48 -3.84 -5.60 4.85
C ARG A 48 -2.60 -4.79 5.22
N HIS A 49 -2.54 -4.29 6.46
CA HIS A 49 -1.44 -3.47 6.98
C HIS A 49 -0.71 -4.10 8.17
N ASN A 50 -1.19 -5.20 8.68
CA ASN A 50 -0.65 -5.82 9.88
C ASN A 50 0.77 -6.36 9.64
N HIS A 51 1.74 -5.80 10.35
CA HIS A 51 3.15 -6.18 10.24
C HIS A 51 3.43 -7.58 10.80
N ASN A 52 2.66 -8.04 11.78
CA ASN A 52 2.88 -9.34 12.43
C ASN A 52 2.52 -10.51 11.52
N ILE A 53 1.52 -10.34 10.64
CA ILE A 53 1.15 -11.37 9.65
C ILE A 53 1.90 -11.19 8.32
N GLY A 54 2.71 -10.14 8.19
CA GLY A 54 3.62 -9.95 7.07
C GLY A 54 3.00 -9.40 5.79
N ASN A 55 1.77 -8.88 5.81
CA ASN A 55 1.18 -8.24 4.63
C ASN A 55 1.78 -6.88 4.32
N TRP A 56 2.29 -6.22 5.35
CA TRP A 56 3.08 -5.00 5.24
C TRP A 56 4.36 -5.18 6.02
N VAL A 57 5.51 -4.88 5.45
CA VAL A 57 6.81 -5.16 6.04
C VAL A 57 7.56 -3.87 6.31
N ARG A 58 7.98 -3.67 7.55
CA ARG A 58 8.94 -2.63 7.90
C ARG A 58 10.35 -3.12 7.58
N MET A 59 11.15 -2.25 7.02
CA MET A 59 12.56 -2.57 6.76
C MET A 59 13.31 -2.97 8.04
N THR A 60 12.95 -2.37 9.16
CA THR A 60 13.53 -2.68 10.48
C THR A 60 13.16 -4.05 11.02
N ASP A 61 12.08 -4.68 10.54
CA ASP A 61 11.63 -6.00 11.00
C ASP A 61 12.33 -7.14 10.25
N ILE A 62 12.98 -6.83 9.12
CA ILE A 62 13.72 -7.81 8.33
C ILE A 62 15.03 -8.16 9.04
N LYS A 63 15.36 -9.44 9.06
CA LYS A 63 16.59 -9.96 9.65
C LYS A 63 17.57 -10.42 8.58
N TYR A 64 18.85 -10.35 8.91
CA TYR A 64 19.88 -11.04 8.15
C TYR A 64 19.70 -12.55 8.32
N ASN A 65 19.46 -13.26 7.26
CA ASN A 65 19.22 -14.70 7.29
C ASN A 65 20.22 -15.50 6.48
N ASN A 66 21.33 -14.89 6.08
CA ASN A 66 22.48 -15.60 5.54
C ASN A 66 23.35 -16.13 6.70
N PRO A 67 23.51 -17.47 6.85
CA PRO A 67 24.32 -18.05 7.91
C PRO A 67 25.80 -17.63 7.87
N ASP A 68 26.30 -17.23 6.70
CA ASP A 68 27.68 -16.78 6.52
C ASP A 68 27.90 -15.32 6.90
N SER A 69 26.83 -14.59 7.19
CA SER A 69 26.91 -13.20 7.63
C SER A 69 27.27 -13.13 9.12
N LYS A 70 28.19 -12.24 9.45
CA LYS A 70 28.50 -11.90 10.85
C LYS A 70 27.30 -11.30 11.61
N HIS A 71 26.28 -10.86 10.89
CA HIS A 71 25.05 -10.28 11.42
C HIS A 71 23.85 -11.26 11.38
N TYR A 72 24.11 -12.55 11.15
CA TYR A 72 23.05 -13.55 11.08
C TYR A 72 22.09 -13.47 12.27
N GLY A 73 20.79 -13.37 11.99
CA GLY A 73 19.72 -13.25 12.98
C GLY A 73 19.48 -11.84 13.54
N GLU A 74 20.37 -10.87 13.29
CA GLU A 74 20.17 -9.47 13.66
C GLU A 74 19.17 -8.79 12.71
N HIS A 75 18.49 -7.77 13.19
CA HIS A 75 17.65 -6.92 12.33
C HIS A 75 18.51 -6.10 11.36
N LEU A 76 17.95 -5.83 10.17
CA LEU A 76 18.59 -4.92 9.23
C LEU A 76 18.82 -3.56 9.89
N ARG A 77 20.00 -3.00 9.68
CA ARG A 77 20.40 -1.72 10.25
C ARG A 77 20.66 -0.69 9.17
N LEU A 78 20.25 0.53 9.41
CA LEU A 78 20.53 1.67 8.55
C LEU A 78 21.91 2.25 8.81
N TYR A 79 22.36 2.18 10.07
CA TYR A 79 23.65 2.69 10.53
C TYR A 79 24.47 1.59 11.21
N ASP A 80 25.79 1.69 11.10
CA ASP A 80 26.70 0.86 11.89
C ASP A 80 26.84 1.40 13.33
N ASP A 81 27.66 0.72 14.13
CA ASP A 81 27.86 1.09 15.54
C ASP A 81 28.57 2.44 15.73
N ASN A 82 29.20 2.97 14.68
CA ASN A 82 29.87 4.27 14.66
C ASN A 82 28.98 5.39 14.08
N GLY A 83 27.70 5.09 13.78
CA GLY A 83 26.77 6.03 13.19
C GLY A 83 26.97 6.26 11.69
N LYS A 84 27.78 5.47 11.01
CA LYS A 84 27.96 5.54 9.58
C LYS A 84 26.82 4.84 8.87
N CYS A 85 26.21 5.52 7.89
CA CYS A 85 25.15 4.96 7.08
C CYS A 85 25.67 3.77 6.25
N LEU A 86 25.00 2.62 6.40
CA LEU A 86 25.33 1.37 5.69
C LEU A 86 24.74 1.32 4.29
N THR A 87 23.84 2.23 3.95
CA THR A 87 23.24 2.34 2.62
C THR A 87 23.67 3.64 1.97
N THR A 88 23.92 3.60 0.67
CA THR A 88 24.26 4.81 -0.10
C THR A 88 23.07 5.71 -0.36
N ASP A 89 21.85 5.23 -0.13
CA ASP A 89 20.60 5.93 -0.41
C ASP A 89 19.52 5.48 0.58
N THR A 90 19.36 6.27 1.63
CA THR A 90 18.37 6.01 2.67
C THR A 90 16.94 6.30 2.20
N ILE A 91 16.79 7.24 1.26
CA ILE A 91 15.48 7.68 0.78
C ILE A 91 14.83 6.60 -0.08
N ARG A 92 15.62 5.95 -0.95
CA ARG A 92 15.11 4.92 -1.86
C ARG A 92 15.13 3.50 -1.30
N ASN A 93 15.89 3.25 -0.24
CA ASN A 93 16.14 1.91 0.24
C ASN A 93 15.59 1.63 1.64
N TRP A 94 15.02 2.64 2.31
CA TRP A 94 14.53 2.49 3.68
C TRP A 94 13.10 3.02 3.81
N PHE A 95 12.12 2.14 3.67
CA PHE A 95 10.70 2.42 3.78
C PHE A 95 9.91 1.13 4.05
N ASP A 96 8.70 1.27 4.57
CA ASP A 96 7.77 0.17 4.71
C ASP A 96 7.07 -0.13 3.38
N PHE A 97 6.74 -1.38 3.10
CA PHE A 97 6.16 -1.77 1.82
C PHE A 97 5.20 -2.96 1.95
N PRO A 98 4.17 -3.03 1.09
CA PRO A 98 3.25 -4.15 1.04
C PRO A 98 3.91 -5.33 0.33
N LEU A 99 4.01 -6.45 1.05
CA LEU A 99 4.71 -7.61 0.55
C LEU A 99 3.89 -8.41 -0.44
N TYR A 100 2.70 -8.85 0.00
CA TYR A 100 1.90 -9.78 -0.79
C TYR A 100 1.11 -9.14 -1.93
N LYS A 101 0.97 -7.84 -1.93
CA LYS A 101 0.28 -7.12 -3.03
C LYS A 101 1.10 -7.08 -4.32
N ILE A 102 2.41 -7.06 -4.20
CA ILE A 102 3.35 -6.93 -5.34
C ILE A 102 4.13 -8.20 -5.60
N TYR A 103 4.04 -9.18 -4.70
CA TYR A 103 4.72 -10.44 -4.86
C TYR A 103 3.80 -11.46 -5.54
N ILE A 104 4.17 -11.81 -6.76
CA ILE A 104 3.50 -12.87 -7.50
C ILE A 104 4.29 -14.14 -7.25
N LYS A 105 3.70 -15.07 -6.50
CA LYS A 105 4.32 -16.36 -6.22
C LYS A 105 4.42 -17.18 -7.50
N ASP A 106 5.64 -17.48 -7.92
CA ASP A 106 5.95 -18.33 -9.05
C ASP A 106 7.11 -19.25 -8.67
N VAL A 107 6.80 -20.50 -8.41
CA VAL A 107 7.80 -21.49 -7.97
C VAL A 107 8.91 -21.68 -9.01
N SER A 108 8.60 -21.57 -10.29
CA SER A 108 9.60 -21.69 -11.37
C SER A 108 10.57 -20.50 -11.34
N ALA A 109 10.04 -19.27 -11.15
CA ALA A 109 10.87 -18.08 -11.05
C ALA A 109 11.71 -18.10 -9.76
N GLU A 110 11.17 -18.57 -8.65
CA GLU A 110 11.87 -18.75 -7.38
C GLU A 110 13.02 -19.74 -7.51
N ASN A 111 12.79 -20.89 -8.16
CA ASN A 111 13.82 -21.89 -8.40
C ASN A 111 14.94 -21.37 -9.31
N ASN A 112 14.59 -20.62 -10.36
CA ASN A 112 15.56 -19.99 -11.24
C ASN A 112 16.40 -18.95 -10.49
N LEU A 113 15.78 -18.18 -9.61
CA LEU A 113 16.48 -17.19 -8.79
C LEU A 113 17.48 -17.85 -7.85
N ALA A 114 17.10 -18.97 -7.23
CA ALA A 114 17.99 -19.77 -6.38
C ALA A 114 19.14 -20.38 -7.19
N ALA A 115 18.88 -20.92 -8.39
CA ALA A 115 19.86 -21.50 -9.27
C ALA A 115 20.88 -20.49 -9.80
N THR A 116 20.50 -19.21 -9.94
CA THR A 116 21.36 -18.13 -10.40
C THR A 116 22.06 -17.38 -9.26
N GLN A 117 22.04 -17.94 -8.04
CA GLN A 117 22.62 -17.33 -6.85
C GLN A 117 22.16 -15.86 -6.63
N PHE A 118 20.91 -15.59 -6.91
CA PHE A 118 20.29 -14.26 -6.73
C PHE A 118 20.98 -13.13 -7.52
N ASN A 119 21.70 -13.41 -8.59
CA ASN A 119 22.34 -12.37 -9.40
C ASN A 119 21.36 -11.56 -10.27
N GLY A 120 20.08 -11.68 -9.96
CA GLY A 120 19.09 -10.64 -10.21
C GLY A 120 18.36 -10.69 -11.53
N ALA A 121 18.42 -11.76 -12.27
CA ALA A 121 17.65 -11.89 -13.50
C ALA A 121 16.36 -12.67 -13.26
N THR A 122 15.43 -12.12 -12.50
CA THR A 122 14.02 -12.58 -12.56
C THR A 122 13.46 -12.18 -13.93
N LYS A 123 13.08 -13.16 -14.72
CA LYS A 123 12.52 -12.95 -16.06
C LYS A 123 10.99 -12.69 -16.02
N GLY A 124 10.44 -12.31 -14.88
CA GLY A 124 9.02 -12.17 -14.68
C GLY A 124 8.37 -13.46 -14.22
N SER A 125 7.08 -13.45 -14.08
CA SER A 125 6.26 -14.56 -13.60
C SER A 125 5.15 -14.87 -14.61
N ASN A 126 4.75 -16.14 -14.68
CA ASN A 126 3.57 -16.59 -15.43
C ASN A 126 2.32 -16.67 -14.55
N ALA A 127 2.39 -16.19 -13.30
CA ALA A 127 1.24 -16.17 -12.42
C ALA A 127 0.16 -15.20 -12.92
N ASN A 128 -1.09 -15.52 -12.62
CA ASN A 128 -2.23 -14.70 -13.02
C ASN A 128 -2.21 -13.37 -12.27
N TRP A 129 -2.58 -12.30 -12.97
CA TRP A 129 -2.79 -10.99 -12.41
C TRP A 129 -4.29 -10.68 -12.34
N TYR A 130 -4.72 -10.06 -11.25
CA TYR A 130 -6.11 -9.62 -11.11
C TYR A 130 -6.40 -8.45 -12.05
N LEU A 131 -7.45 -8.59 -12.87
CA LEU A 131 -7.99 -7.46 -13.65
C LEU A 131 -9.13 -6.79 -12.88
N PHE A 132 -10.01 -7.60 -12.29
CA PHE A 132 -11.14 -7.15 -11.48
C PHE A 132 -11.32 -8.08 -10.28
N ARG A 133 -11.76 -7.51 -9.16
CA ARG A 133 -12.08 -8.26 -7.95
C ARG A 133 -13.43 -7.82 -7.38
N LEU A 134 -14.08 -8.74 -6.68
CA LEU A 134 -15.36 -8.47 -6.01
C LEU A 134 -15.30 -7.26 -5.06
N ALA A 135 -14.16 -7.02 -4.41
CA ALA A 135 -13.97 -5.86 -3.55
C ALA A 135 -14.15 -4.53 -4.30
N GLU A 136 -13.65 -4.43 -5.53
CA GLU A 136 -13.86 -3.26 -6.38
C GLU A 136 -15.35 -3.05 -6.67
N THR A 137 -16.08 -4.13 -6.97
CA THR A 137 -17.54 -4.07 -7.20
C THR A 137 -18.30 -3.56 -5.97
N TYR A 138 -17.90 -3.99 -4.76
CA TYR A 138 -18.48 -3.47 -3.53
C TYR A 138 -18.22 -1.97 -3.37
N LEU A 139 -17.02 -1.50 -3.64
CA LEU A 139 -16.65 -0.08 -3.49
C LEU A 139 -17.32 0.81 -4.55
N LEU A 140 -17.45 0.33 -5.79
CA LEU A 140 -18.23 1.02 -6.82
C LEU A 140 -19.71 1.10 -6.43
N ARG A 141 -20.27 0.04 -5.87
CA ARG A 141 -21.65 0.03 -5.39
C ARG A 141 -21.84 0.96 -4.20
N ALA A 142 -20.86 1.00 -3.29
CA ALA A 142 -20.89 1.95 -2.15
C ALA A 142 -20.96 3.38 -2.65
N GLU A 143 -20.13 3.75 -3.59
CA GLU A 143 -20.13 5.08 -4.20
C GLU A 143 -21.46 5.40 -4.88
N ALA A 144 -21.97 4.48 -5.71
CA ALA A 144 -23.27 4.66 -6.36
C ALA A 144 -24.42 4.82 -5.36
N ARG A 145 -24.42 4.08 -4.27
CA ARG A 145 -25.38 4.18 -3.17
C ARG A 145 -25.28 5.53 -2.45
N LEU A 146 -24.05 5.99 -2.19
CA LEU A 146 -23.83 7.29 -1.56
C LEU A 146 -24.40 8.42 -2.42
N TYR A 147 -24.15 8.44 -3.73
CA TYR A 147 -24.69 9.44 -4.65
C TYR A 147 -26.22 9.36 -4.79
N GLN A 148 -26.83 8.21 -4.51
CA GLN A 148 -28.28 8.04 -4.44
C GLN A 148 -28.88 8.42 -3.07
N GLY A 149 -28.08 8.90 -2.13
CA GLY A 149 -28.51 9.23 -0.77
C GLY A 149 -28.69 8.02 0.15
N ASN A 150 -28.32 6.81 -0.29
CA ASN A 150 -28.37 5.59 0.53
C ASN A 150 -27.03 5.41 1.28
N THR A 151 -26.79 6.25 2.27
CA THR A 151 -25.56 6.23 3.07
C THR A 151 -25.44 4.93 3.88
N ASP A 152 -26.52 4.39 4.41
CA ASP A 152 -26.50 3.13 5.18
C ASP A 152 -26.03 1.97 4.29
N GLY A 153 -26.55 1.87 3.08
CA GLY A 153 -26.15 0.84 2.13
C GLY A 153 -24.70 1.01 1.66
N ALA A 154 -24.24 2.24 1.49
CA ALA A 154 -22.84 2.54 1.16
C ALA A 154 -21.91 2.13 2.31
N THR A 155 -22.27 2.47 3.54
CA THR A 155 -21.52 2.13 4.75
C THR A 155 -21.42 0.62 4.93
N GLU A 156 -22.50 -0.11 4.71
CA GLU A 156 -22.49 -1.57 4.82
C GLU A 156 -21.57 -2.23 3.77
N ASP A 157 -21.53 -1.71 2.55
CA ASP A 157 -20.61 -2.24 1.51
C ASP A 157 -19.14 -2.03 1.90
N VAL A 158 -18.79 -0.85 2.39
CA VAL A 158 -17.44 -0.55 2.88
C VAL A 158 -17.10 -1.43 4.08
N ASN A 159 -18.00 -1.51 5.06
CA ASN A 159 -17.80 -2.32 6.26
C ASN A 159 -17.72 -3.83 5.96
N THR A 160 -18.34 -4.30 4.88
CA THR A 160 -18.19 -5.69 4.44
C THR A 160 -16.73 -5.99 4.08
N ILE A 161 -16.06 -5.08 3.38
CA ILE A 161 -14.63 -5.22 3.05
C ILE A 161 -13.80 -5.14 4.33
N ARG A 162 -14.09 -4.18 5.20
CA ARG A 162 -13.35 -3.98 6.45
C ARG A 162 -13.48 -5.19 7.39
N ARG A 163 -14.68 -5.77 7.52
CA ARG A 163 -14.86 -7.01 8.30
C ARG A 163 -14.06 -8.18 7.73
N ARG A 164 -14.03 -8.33 6.40
CA ARG A 164 -13.19 -9.34 5.74
C ARG A 164 -11.70 -9.14 6.05
N ALA A 165 -11.26 -7.89 6.11
CA ALA A 165 -9.88 -7.53 6.44
C ALA A 165 -9.59 -7.53 7.95
N HIS A 166 -10.54 -7.95 8.79
CA HIS A 166 -10.43 -8.01 10.25
C HIS A 166 -10.12 -6.64 10.89
N CYS A 167 -10.62 -5.56 10.29
CA CYS A 167 -10.46 -4.23 10.86
C CYS A 167 -11.17 -4.10 12.20
N SER A 168 -10.54 -3.42 13.15
CA SER A 168 -11.16 -3.05 14.43
C SER A 168 -12.09 -1.85 14.30
N GLN A 169 -11.78 -0.97 13.36
CA GLN A 169 -12.54 0.25 13.11
C GLN A 169 -13.54 0.04 11.96
N LEU A 170 -14.83 0.17 12.27
CA LEU A 170 -15.89 0.19 11.28
C LEU A 170 -16.48 1.60 11.20
N TYR A 171 -16.96 1.98 10.02
CA TYR A 171 -17.64 3.27 9.84
C TYR A 171 -19.07 3.22 10.35
N ASN A 172 -19.50 4.30 10.99
CA ASN A 172 -20.92 4.52 11.32
C ASN A 172 -21.70 5.09 10.12
N ALA A 173 -21.05 5.98 9.39
CA ALA A 173 -21.55 6.54 8.14
C ALA A 173 -20.33 6.92 7.28
N VAL A 174 -20.34 6.55 6.01
CA VAL A 174 -19.25 6.88 5.08
C VAL A 174 -19.59 8.14 4.29
N ASN A 175 -18.54 8.89 3.96
CA ASN A 175 -18.54 9.93 2.95
C ASN A 175 -17.74 9.49 1.71
N ILE A 176 -17.59 10.36 0.72
CA ILE A 176 -16.89 10.02 -0.51
C ILE A 176 -15.38 9.80 -0.27
N GLY A 177 -14.77 10.56 0.63
CA GLY A 177 -13.37 10.40 1.02
C GLY A 177 -13.11 9.07 1.73
N ASP A 178 -14.02 8.62 2.59
CA ASP A 178 -13.93 7.32 3.25
C ASP A 178 -13.93 6.18 2.23
N ILE A 179 -14.81 6.26 1.21
CA ILE A 179 -14.87 5.28 0.12
C ILE A 179 -13.58 5.32 -0.70
N ALA A 180 -13.10 6.51 -1.07
CA ALA A 180 -11.86 6.69 -1.80
C ALA A 180 -10.65 6.14 -1.03
N ASN A 181 -10.60 6.37 0.29
CA ASN A 181 -9.55 5.83 1.14
C ASN A 181 -9.65 4.31 1.33
N GLU A 182 -10.87 3.76 1.41
CA GLU A 182 -11.02 2.30 1.44
C GLU A 182 -10.59 1.65 0.11
N ARG A 183 -10.84 2.31 -1.03
CA ARG A 183 -10.29 1.89 -2.32
C ARG A 183 -8.76 1.90 -2.29
N ALA A 184 -8.15 2.95 -1.74
CA ALA A 184 -6.69 3.02 -1.60
C ALA A 184 -6.11 1.87 -0.77
N ARG A 185 -6.74 1.50 0.34
CA ARG A 185 -6.33 0.37 1.19
C ARG A 185 -6.52 -0.97 0.50
N GLU A 186 -7.69 -1.18 -0.07
CA GLU A 186 -8.10 -2.47 -0.63
C GLU A 186 -7.45 -2.76 -1.99
N LEU A 187 -7.39 -1.76 -2.85
CA LEU A 187 -6.94 -1.88 -4.24
C LEU A 187 -5.53 -1.31 -4.45
N TYR A 188 -4.76 -1.18 -3.37
CA TYR A 188 -3.38 -0.70 -3.42
C TYR A 188 -2.56 -1.47 -4.44
N LEU A 189 -1.92 -0.78 -5.38
CA LEU A 189 -1.16 -1.32 -6.53
C LEU A 189 -2.00 -2.14 -7.54
N GLU A 190 -3.29 -2.22 -7.38
CA GLU A 190 -4.20 -2.84 -8.35
C GLU A 190 -4.95 -1.77 -9.15
N GLU A 191 -5.22 -0.62 -8.54
CA GLU A 191 -5.91 0.51 -9.11
C GLU A 191 -4.99 1.71 -9.28
N PHE A 192 -5.18 2.48 -10.33
CA PHE A 192 -4.52 3.77 -10.51
C PHE A 192 -5.26 4.86 -9.72
N ARG A 193 -4.85 5.06 -8.47
CA ARG A 193 -5.51 5.98 -7.56
C ARG A 193 -5.69 7.40 -8.12
N ASN A 194 -4.73 7.95 -8.83
CA ASN A 194 -4.84 9.27 -9.43
C ASN A 194 -5.97 9.35 -10.46
N VAL A 195 -6.26 8.29 -11.19
CA VAL A 195 -7.38 8.22 -12.14
C VAL A 195 -8.71 8.27 -11.36
N GLU A 196 -8.82 7.49 -10.30
CA GLU A 196 -10.03 7.45 -9.47
C GLU A 196 -10.28 8.79 -8.76
N LEU A 197 -9.26 9.40 -8.21
CA LEU A 197 -9.41 10.72 -7.57
C LEU A 197 -9.82 11.80 -8.59
N THR A 198 -9.25 11.78 -9.79
CA THR A 198 -9.65 12.67 -10.88
C THR A 198 -11.10 12.45 -11.27
N ARG A 199 -11.55 11.19 -11.38
CA ARG A 199 -12.94 10.83 -11.68
C ARG A 199 -13.88 11.34 -10.60
N ILE A 200 -13.57 11.09 -9.33
CA ILE A 200 -14.39 11.56 -8.19
C ILE A 200 -14.50 13.09 -8.20
N SER A 201 -13.38 13.80 -8.37
CA SER A 201 -13.39 15.27 -8.45
C SER A 201 -14.26 15.79 -9.60
N TYR A 202 -14.20 15.12 -10.75
CA TYR A 202 -15.04 15.46 -11.90
C TYR A 202 -16.52 15.21 -11.64
N ASP A 203 -16.86 14.09 -11.00
CA ASP A 203 -18.25 13.75 -10.64
C ASP A 203 -18.83 14.74 -9.62
N LEU A 204 -18.02 15.14 -8.63
CA LEU A 204 -18.40 16.18 -7.66
C LEU A 204 -18.63 17.54 -8.36
N ALA A 205 -17.77 17.90 -9.31
CA ALA A 205 -17.95 19.15 -10.09
C ALA A 205 -19.21 19.13 -10.95
N LEU A 206 -19.52 18.02 -11.61
CA LEU A 206 -20.73 17.87 -12.43
C LEU A 206 -22.00 17.88 -11.59
N SER A 207 -22.01 17.20 -10.47
CA SER A 207 -23.15 17.13 -9.55
C SER A 207 -23.30 18.38 -8.69
N LYS A 208 -22.28 19.25 -8.65
CA LYS A 208 -22.18 20.40 -7.74
C LYS A 208 -22.29 19.99 -6.27
N THR A 209 -21.86 18.79 -5.96
CA THR A 209 -21.84 18.26 -4.61
C THR A 209 -20.51 18.63 -3.95
N PRO A 210 -20.48 19.14 -2.72
CA PRO A 210 -19.24 19.38 -2.01
C PRO A 210 -18.56 18.05 -1.66
N ASP A 211 -17.23 18.09 -1.53
CA ASP A 211 -16.46 16.99 -0.94
C ASP A 211 -16.70 16.87 0.57
N GLU A 212 -15.98 15.95 1.23
CA GLU A 212 -16.10 15.69 2.66
C GLU A 212 -15.62 16.86 3.54
N TRP A 213 -14.87 17.81 2.98
CA TRP A 213 -14.43 19.04 3.66
C TRP A 213 -15.27 20.25 3.32
N GLY A 214 -16.30 20.10 2.48
CA GLY A 214 -17.18 21.17 2.05
C GLY A 214 -16.66 21.98 0.86
N ASN A 215 -15.59 21.55 0.20
CA ASN A 215 -15.11 22.22 -1.02
C ASN A 215 -16.02 21.88 -2.20
N THR A 216 -16.27 22.88 -3.04
CA THR A 216 -17.04 22.72 -4.27
C THR A 216 -16.13 22.89 -5.49
N TYR A 217 -16.36 22.08 -6.50
CA TYR A 217 -15.62 22.06 -7.75
C TYR A 217 -16.51 22.54 -8.90
N ASP A 218 -15.90 23.10 -9.93
CA ASP A 218 -16.55 23.45 -11.17
C ASP A 218 -15.69 23.03 -12.39
N ALA A 219 -16.15 23.34 -13.60
CA ALA A 219 -15.43 22.96 -14.82
C ALA A 219 -14.01 23.55 -14.96
N LYS A 220 -13.64 24.52 -14.10
CA LYS A 220 -12.30 25.13 -14.07
C LYS A 220 -11.44 24.67 -12.91
N THR A 221 -12.04 24.06 -11.88
CA THR A 221 -11.39 23.75 -10.62
C THR A 221 -11.41 22.26 -10.25
N TRP A 222 -12.10 21.42 -11.03
CA TRP A 222 -12.25 20.01 -10.74
C TRP A 222 -10.92 19.22 -10.66
N ASP A 223 -9.88 19.72 -11.33
CA ASP A 223 -8.54 19.15 -11.32
C ASP A 223 -7.61 19.80 -10.27
N LYS A 224 -8.12 20.83 -9.58
CA LYS A 224 -7.35 21.59 -8.60
C LYS A 224 -7.81 21.21 -7.21
N GLN A 225 -7.22 20.17 -6.70
CA GLN A 225 -7.49 19.76 -5.33
C GLN A 225 -7.04 20.85 -4.35
N GLN A 226 -8.00 21.40 -3.65
CA GLN A 226 -7.78 22.43 -2.64
C GLN A 226 -7.96 21.91 -1.21
N GLY A 227 -8.01 20.62 -1.02
CA GLY A 227 -8.04 20.02 0.30
C GLY A 227 -6.62 19.79 0.82
N THR A 228 -6.17 20.57 1.77
CA THR A 228 -5.12 20.14 2.68
C THR A 228 -5.81 19.59 3.91
N ASP A 229 -5.74 18.29 4.14
CA ASP A 229 -5.92 17.77 5.47
C ASP A 229 -4.84 18.37 6.39
N ALA A 230 -5.07 18.34 7.70
CA ALA A 230 -4.12 18.88 8.69
C ALA A 230 -2.72 18.24 8.59
N ASP A 231 -2.57 17.15 7.85
CA ASP A 231 -1.35 16.39 7.65
C ASP A 231 -0.70 16.61 6.26
N GLY A 232 -1.22 17.56 5.47
CA GLY A 232 -0.67 17.91 4.16
C GLY A 232 -0.95 16.88 3.06
N GLY A 233 -1.88 15.96 3.27
CA GLY A 233 -2.41 15.07 2.24
C GLY A 233 -3.34 15.87 1.33
N SER A 234 -2.97 16.03 0.09
CA SER A 234 -3.89 16.36 -1.00
C SER A 234 -4.19 15.09 -1.76
N TYR A 235 -5.40 14.94 -2.24
CA TYR A 235 -5.70 13.88 -3.21
C TYR A 235 -4.81 14.01 -4.44
#